data_1838e8f995a990394529b98735d74fde
#
_entry.id   1838e8f995a990394529b98735d74fde
#
_cell.length_a   1.000
_cell.length_b   1.000
_cell.length_c   1.000
_cell.angle_alpha   90.00
_cell.angle_beta   90.00
_cell.angle_gamma   90.00
#
_symmetry.space_group_name_H-M   'P 1'
#
loop_
_entity.id
_entity.type
_entity.pdbx_description
1 polymer ?
#
loop_
_entity_poly.entity_id
_entity_poly.type
_entity_poly.pdbx_seq_one_letter_code
_entity_poly.pdbx_strand_id
1 'polypeptide(L)'
;MKRLILLAAVAFFALPAAAQMQEAFPSYIQVNGRAEKEIAPDEFYLQIIINERDSKGKISVESQQRDMIAALKRAGVDVEKQLKMANLSSEFFKKNTSVATAKYQLQLGSAAEVSKVWQALDNLGISNVSILKVSHSKIEQYKAEVRVEAMQNARQSAATLAEAVGQKIGKCFYIYDSNNNVMPVFYDNMA
;
A
#
# COMPACT_ATOMS: atom_id res chain seq x y z
N MET A 1 76.85 -7.80 24.62
CA MET A 1 75.57 -8.45 24.42
C MET A 1 74.41 -7.75 25.15
N LYS A 2 74.56 -7.19 26.33
CA LYS A 2 73.46 -6.52 27.09
C LYS A 2 72.97 -5.19 26.43
N ARG A 3 73.74 -4.50 25.63
CA ARG A 3 73.36 -3.24 24.97
C ARG A 3 72.56 -3.41 23.66
N LEU A 4 72.64 -4.58 23.01
CA LEU A 4 71.88 -4.89 21.81
C LEU A 4 70.44 -5.29 22.15
N ILE A 5 70.19 -5.87 23.32
CA ILE A 5 68.87 -6.28 23.78
C ILE A 5 68.02 -5.05 24.14
N LEU A 6 68.62 -3.96 24.62
CA LEU A 6 67.91 -2.73 24.98
C LEU A 6 67.40 -1.98 23.76
N LEU A 7 68.12 -2.01 22.61
CA LEU A 7 67.69 -1.38 21.37
C LEU A 7 66.55 -2.14 20.67
N ALA A 8 66.51 -3.46 20.82
CA ALA A 8 65.41 -4.27 20.27
C ALA A 8 64.08 -4.08 21.02
N ALA A 9 64.14 -3.82 22.34
CA ALA A 9 62.95 -3.61 23.17
C ALA A 9 62.26 -2.25 22.90
N VAL A 10 63.03 -1.21 22.52
CA VAL A 10 62.46 0.13 22.18
C VAL A 10 61.79 0.15 20.80
N ALA A 11 62.23 -0.70 19.87
CA ALA A 11 61.64 -0.80 18.53
C ALA A 11 60.24 -1.49 18.52
N PHE A 12 59.95 -2.28 19.55
CA PHE A 12 58.65 -3.04 19.62
C PHE A 12 57.51 -2.19 20.18
N PHE A 13 57.79 -1.06 20.84
CA PHE A 13 56.73 -0.18 21.40
C PHE A 13 56.35 0.97 20.45
N ALA A 14 56.95 1.09 19.28
CA ALA A 14 56.68 2.18 18.34
C ALA A 14 55.63 1.85 17.24
N LEU A 15 55.00 0.68 17.28
CA LEU A 15 54.15 0.19 16.21
C LEU A 15 52.60 0.18 16.38
N PRO A 16 51.95 0.72 17.41
CA PRO A 16 50.52 0.77 17.36
C PRO A 16 49.87 2.17 17.24
N ALA A 17 50.63 3.20 16.84
CA ALA A 17 50.05 4.54 16.74
C ALA A 17 49.42 4.87 15.37
N ALA A 18 49.50 3.99 14.39
CA ALA A 18 49.01 4.23 13.03
C ALA A 18 47.69 3.55 12.67
N ALA A 19 47.01 2.88 13.62
CA ALA A 19 45.87 2.01 13.31
C ALA A 19 44.51 2.53 13.78
N GLN A 20 44.35 3.80 14.10
CA GLN A 20 43.03 4.39 14.37
C GLN A 20 42.87 5.69 13.56
N MET A 21 42.91 5.59 12.25
CA MET A 21 42.14 6.53 11.45
C MET A 21 40.68 6.10 11.57
N GLN A 22 40.06 6.49 12.67
CA GLN A 22 38.63 6.49 12.77
C GLN A 22 38.15 7.47 11.69
N GLU A 23 37.56 6.97 10.61
CA GLU A 23 36.92 7.83 9.64
C GLU A 23 35.89 8.67 10.41
N ALA A 24 36.25 9.90 10.70
CA ALA A 24 35.36 10.83 11.35
C ALA A 24 34.23 11.09 10.33
N PHE A 25 33.08 10.56 10.58
CA PHE A 25 31.91 10.91 9.80
C PHE A 25 31.80 12.44 9.71
N PRO A 26 31.56 13.00 8.52
CA PRO A 26 31.37 14.43 8.39
C PRO A 26 30.20 14.87 9.29
N SER A 27 30.28 16.08 9.84
CA SER A 27 29.15 16.65 10.57
C SER A 27 27.90 16.63 9.69
N TYR A 28 26.78 16.11 10.19
CA TYR A 28 25.56 15.98 9.42
C TYR A 28 24.33 16.41 10.23
N ILE A 29 23.27 16.76 9.52
CA ILE A 29 21.92 16.96 10.06
C ILE A 29 21.05 15.87 9.48
N GLN A 30 20.31 15.17 10.35
CA GLN A 30 19.32 14.19 9.94
C GLN A 30 17.92 14.78 10.09
N VAL A 31 17.15 14.75 9.03
CA VAL A 31 15.77 15.24 8.99
C VAL A 31 14.87 14.24 8.30
N ASN A 32 13.57 14.31 8.63
CA ASN A 32 12.54 13.54 7.95
C ASN A 32 11.68 14.49 7.12
N GLY A 33 11.48 14.17 5.84
CA GLY A 33 10.53 14.87 4.98
C GLY A 33 9.16 14.19 5.03
N ARG A 34 8.10 15.00 5.09
CA ARG A 34 6.71 14.54 4.99
C ARG A 34 5.96 15.44 4.03
N ALA A 35 5.05 14.85 3.29
CA ALA A 35 4.07 15.53 2.46
C ALA A 35 2.81 14.68 2.34
N GLU A 36 1.67 15.32 2.15
CA GLU A 36 0.38 14.69 2.04
C GLU A 36 -0.41 15.35 0.90
N LYS A 37 -1.23 14.58 0.20
CA LYS A 37 -2.09 15.06 -0.85
C LYS A 37 -3.44 14.39 -0.75
N GLU A 38 -4.48 15.17 -0.53
CA GLU A 38 -5.85 14.67 -0.57
C GLU A 38 -6.30 14.48 -2.02
N ILE A 39 -6.88 13.34 -2.31
CA ILE A 39 -7.43 13.00 -3.63
C ILE A 39 -8.79 12.32 -3.47
N ALA A 40 -9.75 12.65 -4.33
CA ALA A 40 -11.00 11.90 -4.41
C ALA A 40 -10.76 10.62 -5.22
N PRO A 41 -11.18 9.46 -4.72
CA PRO A 41 -11.01 8.20 -5.45
C PRO A 41 -11.91 8.15 -6.69
N ASP A 42 -11.41 7.53 -7.76
CA ASP A 42 -12.13 7.24 -9.00
C ASP A 42 -12.08 5.75 -9.39
N GLU A 43 -11.56 4.90 -8.49
CA GLU A 43 -11.54 3.45 -8.65
C GLU A 43 -11.96 2.75 -7.36
N PHE A 44 -13.02 1.96 -7.45
CA PHE A 44 -13.57 1.15 -6.36
C PHE A 44 -13.59 -0.31 -6.80
N TYR A 45 -12.95 -1.18 -6.06
CA TYR A 45 -12.92 -2.61 -6.32
C TYR A 45 -13.76 -3.33 -5.27
N LEU A 46 -14.86 -3.94 -5.71
CA LEU A 46 -15.74 -4.73 -4.86
C LEU A 46 -15.47 -6.21 -5.07
N GLN A 47 -15.56 -6.98 -4.00
CA GLN A 47 -15.70 -8.42 -4.06
C GLN A 47 -17.16 -8.78 -3.88
N ILE A 48 -17.67 -9.65 -4.73
CA ILE A 48 -19.00 -10.23 -4.63
C ILE A 48 -18.81 -11.76 -4.53
N ILE A 49 -19.39 -12.37 -3.52
CA ILE A 49 -19.35 -13.83 -3.34
C ILE A 49 -20.78 -14.34 -3.39
N ILE A 50 -21.04 -15.24 -4.32
CA ILE A 50 -22.30 -15.97 -4.40
C ILE A 50 -22.08 -17.42 -4.00
N ASN A 51 -22.98 -17.93 -3.17
CA ASN A 51 -22.86 -19.27 -2.61
C ASN A 51 -24.24 -19.94 -2.53
N GLU A 52 -24.33 -21.19 -2.92
CA GLU A 52 -25.58 -21.98 -2.82
C GLU A 52 -26.06 -22.16 -1.39
N ARG A 53 -25.16 -22.09 -0.39
CA ARG A 53 -25.53 -22.13 1.03
C ARG A 53 -26.47 -21.02 1.44
N ASP A 54 -26.30 -19.82 0.87
CA ASP A 54 -27.08 -18.65 1.25
C ASP A 54 -28.55 -18.83 0.90
N SER A 55 -28.85 -19.63 -0.16
CA SER A 55 -30.17 -20.05 -0.56
C SER A 55 -30.60 -21.42 0.03
N LYS A 56 -29.82 -22.00 0.95
CA LYS A 56 -30.01 -23.37 1.48
C LYS A 56 -30.02 -24.45 0.38
N GLY A 57 -29.19 -24.21 -0.70
CA GLY A 57 -29.13 -25.11 -1.86
C GLY A 57 -30.32 -25.02 -2.82
N LYS A 58 -31.24 -24.06 -2.64
CA LYS A 58 -32.45 -23.93 -3.49
C LYS A 58 -32.17 -23.23 -4.83
N ILE A 59 -31.13 -22.36 -4.87
CA ILE A 59 -30.77 -21.59 -6.05
C ILE A 59 -29.29 -21.89 -6.38
N SER A 60 -29.05 -22.39 -7.59
CA SER A 60 -27.70 -22.69 -8.03
C SER A 60 -26.87 -21.42 -8.24
N VAL A 61 -25.53 -21.57 -8.18
CA VAL A 61 -24.60 -20.46 -8.45
C VAL A 61 -24.83 -19.87 -9.85
N GLU A 62 -25.12 -20.70 -10.85
CA GLU A 62 -25.39 -20.24 -12.22
C GLU A 62 -26.65 -19.38 -12.31
N SER A 63 -27.70 -19.72 -11.54
CA SER A 63 -28.92 -18.91 -11.48
C SER A 63 -28.64 -17.58 -10.77
N GLN A 64 -27.97 -17.61 -9.60
CA GLN A 64 -27.58 -16.41 -8.88
C GLN A 64 -26.67 -15.50 -9.75
N GLN A 65 -25.75 -16.09 -10.51
CA GLN A 65 -24.87 -15.36 -11.44
C GLN A 65 -25.67 -14.65 -12.54
N ARG A 66 -26.63 -15.33 -13.16
CA ARG A 66 -27.47 -14.70 -14.20
C ARG A 66 -28.26 -13.52 -13.65
N ASP A 67 -28.85 -13.69 -12.47
CA ASP A 67 -29.66 -12.65 -11.83
C ASP A 67 -28.77 -11.46 -11.41
N MET A 68 -27.57 -11.74 -10.86
CA MET A 68 -26.56 -10.74 -10.54
C MET A 68 -26.14 -9.95 -11.77
N ILE A 69 -25.77 -10.62 -12.85
CA ILE A 69 -25.35 -9.96 -14.11
C ILE A 69 -26.48 -9.07 -14.66
N ALA A 70 -27.72 -9.54 -14.64
CA ALA A 70 -28.88 -8.77 -15.07
C ALA A 70 -29.13 -7.54 -14.19
N ALA A 71 -28.93 -7.64 -12.89
CA ALA A 71 -29.06 -6.53 -11.95
C ALA A 71 -27.94 -5.51 -12.13
N LEU A 72 -26.68 -5.94 -12.30
CA LEU A 72 -25.54 -5.07 -12.55
C LEU A 72 -25.72 -4.28 -13.86
N LYS A 73 -26.17 -4.94 -14.94
CA LYS A 73 -26.47 -4.25 -16.21
C LYS A 73 -27.55 -3.18 -16.05
N ARG A 74 -28.63 -3.49 -15.30
CA ARG A 74 -29.69 -2.51 -14.99
C ARG A 74 -29.18 -1.34 -14.14
N ALA A 75 -28.20 -1.56 -13.28
CA ALA A 75 -27.55 -0.52 -12.51
C ALA A 75 -26.58 0.36 -13.33
N GLY A 76 -26.36 0.02 -14.63
CA GLY A 76 -25.50 0.75 -15.55
C GLY A 76 -24.06 0.23 -15.64
N VAL A 77 -23.78 -0.95 -15.10
CA VAL A 77 -22.44 -1.57 -15.13
C VAL A 77 -22.18 -2.23 -16.49
N ASP A 78 -21.04 -1.93 -17.10
CA ASP A 78 -20.50 -2.68 -18.22
C ASP A 78 -19.83 -3.97 -17.71
N VAL A 79 -20.62 -5.03 -17.56
CA VAL A 79 -20.18 -6.28 -16.95
C VAL A 79 -19.03 -6.96 -17.72
N GLU A 80 -18.89 -6.70 -19.02
CA GLU A 80 -17.82 -7.28 -19.82
C GLU A 80 -16.47 -6.66 -19.52
N LYS A 81 -16.45 -5.39 -19.19
CA LYS A 81 -15.23 -4.66 -18.84
C LYS A 81 -14.95 -4.62 -17.33
N GLN A 82 -16.00 -4.45 -16.53
CA GLN A 82 -15.90 -4.12 -15.13
C GLN A 82 -16.01 -5.33 -14.20
N LEU A 83 -16.67 -6.43 -14.64
CA LEU A 83 -16.85 -7.63 -13.82
C LEU A 83 -15.87 -8.73 -14.23
N LYS A 84 -15.11 -9.24 -13.28
CA LYS A 84 -14.19 -10.36 -13.48
C LYS A 84 -14.52 -11.49 -12.52
N MET A 85 -14.58 -12.72 -13.03
CA MET A 85 -14.63 -13.89 -12.17
C MET A 85 -13.24 -14.12 -11.57
N ALA A 86 -13.13 -14.08 -10.26
CA ALA A 86 -11.87 -14.27 -9.55
C ALA A 86 -11.64 -15.75 -9.18
N ASN A 87 -12.72 -16.47 -8.86
CA ASN A 87 -12.65 -17.90 -8.55
C ASN A 87 -14.03 -18.56 -8.68
N LEU A 88 -14.01 -19.83 -9.06
CA LEU A 88 -15.17 -20.75 -9.00
C LEU A 88 -14.69 -22.02 -8.29
N SER A 89 -15.32 -22.38 -7.19
CA SER A 89 -15.00 -23.58 -6.41
C SER A 89 -16.27 -24.33 -6.02
N SER A 90 -16.17 -25.63 -5.88
CA SER A 90 -17.21 -26.46 -5.28
C SER A 90 -16.61 -27.24 -4.11
N GLU A 91 -17.27 -27.22 -2.97
CA GLU A 91 -16.89 -27.98 -1.79
C GLU A 91 -17.93 -29.06 -1.51
N PHE A 92 -17.47 -30.28 -1.16
CA PHE A 92 -18.37 -31.34 -0.73
C PHE A 92 -18.84 -31.05 0.70
N PHE A 93 -20.13 -30.79 0.84
CA PHE A 93 -20.79 -30.58 2.12
C PHE A 93 -21.69 -31.80 2.45
N LYS A 94 -21.29 -32.58 3.48
CA LYS A 94 -21.97 -33.84 3.88
C LYS A 94 -22.16 -34.87 2.73
N LYS A 95 -21.79 -36.07 2.99
CA LYS A 95 -21.94 -37.31 2.20
C LYS A 95 -22.88 -37.24 0.96
N ASN A 96 -22.61 -36.47 -0.07
CA ASN A 96 -23.24 -36.43 -1.40
C ASN A 96 -23.85 -35.08 -1.84
N THR A 97 -23.57 -33.95 -1.16
CA THR A 97 -24.03 -32.64 -1.63
C THR A 97 -22.82 -31.73 -1.84
N SER A 98 -22.53 -31.37 -3.09
CA SER A 98 -21.57 -30.31 -3.38
C SER A 98 -22.27 -28.94 -3.32
N VAL A 99 -21.57 -27.95 -2.79
CA VAL A 99 -22.04 -26.56 -2.72
C VAL A 99 -21.05 -25.72 -3.53
N ALA A 100 -21.53 -25.09 -4.56
CA ALA A 100 -20.72 -24.21 -5.39
C ALA A 100 -20.61 -22.81 -4.77
N THR A 101 -19.45 -22.19 -4.96
CA THR A 101 -19.16 -20.79 -4.58
C THR A 101 -18.44 -20.12 -5.72
N ALA A 102 -18.89 -18.93 -6.12
CA ALA A 102 -18.20 -18.12 -7.10
C ALA A 102 -17.85 -16.76 -6.50
N LYS A 103 -16.63 -16.29 -6.79
CA LYS A 103 -16.12 -14.99 -6.37
C LYS A 103 -15.91 -14.13 -7.58
N TYR A 104 -16.39 -12.90 -7.50
CA TYR A 104 -16.26 -11.90 -8.55
C TYR A 104 -15.57 -10.66 -7.99
N GLN A 105 -14.85 -9.98 -8.86
CA GLN A 105 -14.31 -8.64 -8.62
C GLN A 105 -15.00 -7.69 -9.58
N LEU A 106 -15.54 -6.62 -9.05
CA LEU A 106 -16.21 -5.56 -9.80
C LEU A 106 -15.47 -4.25 -9.61
N GLN A 107 -15.11 -3.58 -10.72
CA GLN A 107 -14.48 -2.26 -10.70
C GLN A 107 -15.51 -1.20 -11.07
N LEU A 108 -15.64 -0.18 -10.23
CA LEU A 108 -16.56 0.94 -10.39
C LEU A 108 -15.80 2.28 -10.34
N GLY A 109 -16.35 3.30 -10.96
CA GLY A 109 -15.70 4.61 -11.11
C GLY A 109 -16.08 5.64 -10.04
N SER A 110 -17.10 5.37 -9.22
CA SER A 110 -17.58 6.35 -8.25
C SER A 110 -18.30 5.71 -7.06
N ALA A 111 -18.34 6.41 -5.94
CA ALA A 111 -19.10 6.01 -4.77
C ALA A 111 -20.62 5.92 -5.05
N ALA A 112 -21.13 6.76 -5.97
CA ALA A 112 -22.53 6.70 -6.38
C ALA A 112 -22.84 5.39 -7.15
N GLU A 113 -21.94 4.93 -7.99
CA GLU A 113 -22.07 3.61 -8.65
C GLU A 113 -22.01 2.48 -7.62
N VAL A 114 -21.09 2.56 -6.65
CA VAL A 114 -21.00 1.59 -5.55
C VAL A 114 -22.33 1.46 -4.84
N SER A 115 -22.96 2.58 -4.44
CA SER A 115 -24.24 2.60 -3.75
C SER A 115 -25.35 1.95 -4.58
N LYS A 116 -25.46 2.28 -5.87
CA LYS A 116 -26.46 1.69 -6.78
C LYS A 116 -26.28 0.18 -6.92
N VAL A 117 -25.03 -0.26 -7.11
CA VAL A 117 -24.71 -1.68 -7.24
C VAL A 117 -25.01 -2.42 -5.95
N TRP A 118 -24.62 -1.86 -4.81
CA TRP A 118 -24.89 -2.45 -3.50
C TRP A 118 -26.40 -2.70 -3.30
N GLN A 119 -27.21 -1.69 -3.58
CA GLN A 119 -28.67 -1.78 -3.49
C GLN A 119 -29.27 -2.81 -4.47
N ALA A 120 -28.71 -2.89 -5.68
CA ALA A 120 -29.15 -3.88 -6.67
C ALA A 120 -28.83 -5.32 -6.25
N LEU A 121 -27.72 -5.55 -5.59
CA LEU A 121 -27.30 -6.86 -5.08
C LEU A 121 -28.11 -7.24 -3.81
N ASP A 122 -28.35 -6.28 -2.92
CA ASP A 122 -29.16 -6.48 -1.70
C ASP A 122 -30.59 -6.91 -2.06
N ASN A 123 -31.20 -6.30 -3.07
CA ASN A 123 -32.52 -6.68 -3.59
C ASN A 123 -32.59 -8.13 -4.12
N LEU A 124 -31.46 -8.74 -4.44
CA LEU A 124 -31.34 -10.16 -4.83
C LEU A 124 -31.03 -11.08 -3.64
N GLY A 125 -30.81 -10.51 -2.44
CA GLY A 125 -30.36 -11.25 -1.28
C GLY A 125 -28.86 -11.63 -1.35
N ILE A 126 -28.09 -11.01 -2.23
CA ILE A 126 -26.63 -11.18 -2.31
C ILE A 126 -25.98 -10.22 -1.31
N SER A 127 -25.80 -10.69 -0.09
CA SER A 127 -25.28 -9.88 1.03
C SER A 127 -23.76 -9.99 1.23
N ASN A 128 -23.11 -10.99 0.61
CA ASN A 128 -21.65 -11.17 0.74
C ASN A 128 -20.90 -10.31 -0.28
N VAL A 129 -20.92 -8.99 -0.03
CA VAL A 129 -20.28 -7.95 -0.82
C VAL A 129 -19.37 -7.15 0.08
N SER A 130 -18.15 -6.88 -0.37
CA SER A 130 -17.17 -6.08 0.37
C SER A 130 -16.31 -5.22 -0.56
N ILE A 131 -15.84 -4.11 -0.03
CA ILE A 131 -14.85 -3.28 -0.73
C ILE A 131 -13.47 -3.87 -0.50
N LEU A 132 -12.80 -4.31 -1.57
CA LEU A 132 -11.43 -4.82 -1.52
C LEU A 132 -10.40 -3.72 -1.49
N LYS A 133 -10.64 -2.69 -2.29
CA LYS A 133 -9.69 -1.61 -2.50
C LYS A 133 -10.42 -0.37 -3.00
N VAL A 134 -9.95 0.77 -2.57
CA VAL A 134 -10.27 2.07 -3.16
C VAL A 134 -8.98 2.68 -3.65
N SER A 135 -8.97 3.30 -4.82
CA SER A 135 -7.78 3.83 -5.46
C SER A 135 -8.11 5.03 -6.34
N HIS A 136 -7.11 5.54 -7.00
CA HIS A 136 -7.26 6.55 -8.05
C HIS A 136 -6.45 6.13 -9.27
N SER A 137 -6.97 6.34 -10.47
CA SER A 137 -6.33 5.99 -11.74
C SER A 137 -4.92 6.59 -11.90
N LYS A 138 -4.65 7.75 -11.28
CA LYS A 138 -3.36 8.43 -11.27
C LYS A 138 -2.59 8.27 -9.95
N ILE A 139 -2.87 7.22 -9.17
CA ILE A 139 -2.29 7.07 -7.84
C ILE A 139 -0.75 7.04 -7.85
N GLU A 140 -0.15 6.43 -8.87
CA GLU A 140 1.32 6.35 -8.97
C GLU A 140 1.94 7.71 -9.30
N GLN A 141 1.24 8.54 -10.08
CA GLN A 141 1.66 9.92 -10.31
C GLN A 141 1.62 10.73 -9.02
N TYR A 142 0.52 10.66 -8.26
CA TYR A 142 0.38 11.38 -6.99
C TYR A 142 1.40 10.91 -5.95
N LYS A 143 1.70 9.62 -5.90
CA LYS A 143 2.78 9.10 -5.04
C LYS A 143 4.13 9.71 -5.39
N ALA A 144 4.44 9.84 -6.68
CA ALA A 144 5.69 10.45 -7.13
C ALA A 144 5.75 11.95 -6.77
N GLU A 145 4.66 12.68 -6.95
CA GLU A 145 4.55 14.09 -6.58
C GLU A 145 4.77 14.30 -5.08
N VAL A 146 4.06 13.53 -4.23
CA VAL A 146 4.18 13.61 -2.77
C VAL A 146 5.58 13.25 -2.30
N ARG A 147 6.24 12.26 -2.94
CA ARG A 147 7.62 11.90 -2.62
C ARG A 147 8.59 13.05 -2.90
N VAL A 148 8.44 13.72 -4.03
CA VAL A 148 9.26 14.90 -4.37
C VAL A 148 9.04 16.03 -3.37
N GLU A 149 7.79 16.33 -3.03
CA GLU A 149 7.44 17.35 -2.04
C GLU A 149 8.00 17.02 -0.66
N ALA A 150 7.90 15.77 -0.21
CA ALA A 150 8.49 15.33 1.05
C ALA A 150 10.00 15.57 1.10
N MET A 151 10.73 15.31 -0.01
CA MET A 151 12.16 15.58 -0.09
C MET A 151 12.49 17.07 -0.09
N GLN A 152 11.65 17.91 -0.70
CA GLN A 152 11.79 19.36 -0.65
C GLN A 152 11.58 19.88 0.79
N ASN A 153 10.59 19.37 1.49
CA ASN A 153 10.30 19.71 2.89
C ASN A 153 11.45 19.27 3.82
N ALA A 154 12.04 18.09 3.59
CA ALA A 154 13.22 17.64 4.33
C ALA A 154 14.41 18.61 4.12
N ARG A 155 14.67 18.99 2.87
CA ARG A 155 15.74 19.94 2.55
C ARG A 155 15.53 21.30 3.22
N GLN A 156 14.28 21.81 3.18
CA GLN A 156 13.94 23.07 3.84
C GLN A 156 14.13 22.98 5.35
N SER A 157 13.70 21.90 5.98
CA SER A 157 13.91 21.65 7.40
C SER A 157 15.40 21.62 7.76
N ALA A 158 16.23 20.91 6.98
CA ALA A 158 17.66 20.87 7.19
C ALA A 158 18.32 22.26 7.06
N ALA A 159 17.89 23.07 6.09
CA ALA A 159 18.39 24.44 5.91
C ALA A 159 18.07 25.31 7.12
N THR A 160 16.81 25.29 7.58
CA THR A 160 16.35 26.05 8.75
C THR A 160 17.14 25.69 10.01
N LEU A 161 17.38 24.37 10.24
CA LEU A 161 18.15 23.92 11.40
C LEU A 161 19.63 24.33 11.31
N ALA A 162 20.25 24.27 10.13
CA ALA A 162 21.62 24.71 9.93
C ALA A 162 21.76 26.22 10.17
N GLU A 163 20.85 27.02 9.63
CA GLU A 163 20.83 28.48 9.80
C GLU A 163 20.66 28.89 11.28
N ALA A 164 19.84 28.18 12.04
CA ALA A 164 19.62 28.44 13.45
C ALA A 164 20.92 28.32 14.30
N VAL A 165 21.89 27.57 13.83
CA VAL A 165 23.22 27.40 14.47
C VAL A 165 24.33 28.14 13.71
N GLY A 166 24.00 29.06 12.81
CA GLY A 166 24.93 29.87 12.02
C GLY A 166 25.66 29.07 10.94
N GLN A 167 25.12 27.96 10.48
CA GLN A 167 25.72 27.10 9.46
C GLN A 167 24.86 27.05 8.19
N LYS A 168 25.39 26.40 7.15
CA LYS A 168 24.66 26.12 5.90
C LYS A 168 24.72 24.64 5.60
N ILE A 169 23.66 24.13 4.95
CA ILE A 169 23.66 22.75 4.47
C ILE A 169 24.63 22.60 3.29
N GLY A 170 25.37 21.48 3.30
CA GLY A 170 26.23 21.06 2.21
C GLY A 170 25.51 20.15 1.21
N LYS A 171 26.30 19.33 0.51
CA LYS A 171 25.76 18.26 -0.35
C LYS A 171 25.16 17.17 0.50
N CYS A 172 23.99 16.65 0.06
CA CYS A 172 23.41 15.47 0.65
C CYS A 172 24.34 14.26 0.39
N PHE A 173 24.72 13.53 1.44
CA PHE A 173 25.57 12.35 1.30
C PHE A 173 24.79 11.04 1.46
N TYR A 174 23.58 11.09 2.05
CA TYR A 174 22.75 9.91 2.25
C TYR A 174 21.26 10.25 2.17
N ILE A 175 20.51 9.43 1.45
CA ILE A 175 19.05 9.48 1.37
C ILE A 175 18.53 8.09 1.65
N TYR A 176 17.59 7.99 2.59
CA TYR A 176 16.85 6.77 2.85
C TYR A 176 15.36 7.05 2.71
N ASP A 177 14.73 6.35 1.77
CA ASP A 177 13.29 6.39 1.56
C ASP A 177 12.68 5.11 2.15
N SER A 178 12.09 5.22 3.34
CA SER A 178 11.45 4.11 4.03
C SER A 178 10.01 3.88 3.59
N ASN A 179 9.46 4.80 2.81
CA ASN A 179 8.01 4.83 2.54
C ASN A 179 7.68 4.19 1.19
N ASN A 180 7.76 2.85 1.13
CA ASN A 180 7.29 2.09 -0.03
C ASN A 180 5.76 1.90 -0.06
N ASN A 181 5.04 2.28 1.02
CA ASN A 181 3.59 2.14 1.13
C ASN A 181 2.96 3.50 1.45
N VAL A 182 2.49 4.19 0.42
CA VAL A 182 1.50 5.25 0.62
C VAL A 182 0.17 4.55 0.86
N MET A 183 -0.25 4.47 2.11
CA MET A 183 -1.60 4.00 2.44
C MET A 183 -2.57 5.17 2.25
N PRO A 184 -3.67 4.98 1.50
CA PRO A 184 -4.75 5.94 1.52
C PRO A 184 -5.32 5.99 2.95
N VAL A 185 -5.32 7.16 3.55
CA VAL A 185 -6.02 7.39 4.82
C VAL A 185 -7.46 7.73 4.45
N PHE A 186 -8.39 6.87 4.86
CA PHE A 186 -9.81 7.20 4.75
C PHE A 186 -10.19 8.02 5.99
N TYR A 187 -10.55 9.26 5.79
CA TYR A 187 -11.23 10.01 6.83
C TYR A 187 -12.68 9.53 6.87
N ASP A 188 -13.04 8.86 7.94
CA ASP A 188 -14.42 8.49 8.22
C ASP A 188 -15.15 9.79 8.63
N ASN A 189 -15.76 10.44 7.66
CA ASN A 189 -16.66 11.56 7.93
C ASN A 189 -17.97 11.01 8.48
N MET A 190 -17.91 10.44 9.68
CA MET A 190 -19.08 10.26 10.52
C MET A 190 -19.38 11.62 11.19
N ALA A 191 -20.25 12.38 10.56
CA ALA A 191 -20.99 13.47 11.18
C ALA A 191 -22.48 13.18 11.02
#